data_c49c1905b0e3b3b44a88f6036a6d85f9
#
_entry.id   c49c1905b0e3b3b44a88f6036a6d85f9
#
_cell.length_a   1.000
_cell.length_b   1.000
_cell.length_c   1.000
_cell.angle_alpha   90.00
_cell.angle_beta   90.00
_cell.angle_gamma   90.00
#
_symmetry.space_group_name_H-M   'P 1'
#
loop_
_entity.id
_entity.type
_entity.pdbx_description
1 polymer ?
#
loop_
_entity_poly.entity_id
_entity_poly.type
_entity_poly.pdbx_seq_one_letter_code
_entity_poly.pdbx_strand_id
1 'polypeptide(L)'
;MQKKIKTKNRNIFTKIPAPGTKALFKKIAKYESRSMHGQVSIAWSKAKNFNIYDISGNKFIDFTSTIFVANVGHSNSRIKKYINNSIKKDFIHSYAYINKLREKYLKELIKFSGNGFQKAFLMSAGTEATEAAFKLMRMNGQRLKKRKLGIICFDGNWHGRTMASQMMSGNKDQKKWIGYHDKNIHHLPFPYPWITSEKDSEKFLTNSLIKLKKKIDISKDVCGVMIESFQGWGAIFYPKKYIQLLSKICKKNNILITFDEMQAGFGRTGKNFGFEHYGIKPDLICCGKGMGGGIAVSGVIGKKEVLDLPEVGNMSSTNSANPIACSAGLAVIEEIKIKKLTLESEKKGKILHKGLNNLSKKFPNLFKVYGKGLIASMIFDKKIKNINLKLKLLVEDAMKNGLLLCYTGRESIKIGPPLTITKDAIMEALEVIEKSIKNIFNK
;
A
#
# COMPACT_ATOMS: atom_id res chain seq x y z
N MET A 1 10.93 34.34 -13.58
CA MET A 1 11.54 33.04 -14.00
C MET A 1 11.56 32.07 -12.85
N GLN A 2 11.35 30.75 -13.07
CA GLN A 2 11.51 29.76 -12.03
C GLN A 2 12.99 29.64 -11.64
N LYS A 3 13.29 29.70 -10.32
CA LYS A 3 14.70 29.62 -9.83
C LYS A 3 15.27 28.25 -10.17
N LYS A 4 16.44 28.21 -10.80
CA LYS A 4 17.19 26.96 -11.02
C LYS A 4 17.59 26.34 -9.68
N ILE A 5 17.48 25.02 -9.56
CA ILE A 5 17.82 24.27 -8.35
C ILE A 5 18.87 23.24 -8.75
N LYS A 6 20.03 23.24 -8.09
CA LYS A 6 21.07 22.24 -8.29
C LYS A 6 21.60 21.81 -6.93
N THR A 7 21.32 20.57 -6.57
CA THR A 7 21.79 19.92 -5.33
C THR A 7 22.29 18.51 -5.66
N LYS A 8 22.77 17.78 -4.66
CA LYS A 8 23.14 16.37 -4.81
C LYS A 8 21.97 15.51 -5.29
N ASN A 9 20.76 15.78 -4.78
CA ASN A 9 19.60 14.91 -4.96
C ASN A 9 18.54 15.48 -5.93
N ARG A 10 18.58 16.77 -6.25
CA ARG A 10 17.66 17.46 -7.18
C ARG A 10 18.42 18.28 -8.20
N ASN A 11 17.87 18.38 -9.40
CA ASN A 11 18.38 19.29 -10.41
C ASN A 11 17.22 19.78 -11.30
N ILE A 12 16.75 21.02 -11.07
CA ILE A 12 15.66 21.64 -11.81
C ILE A 12 16.21 22.84 -12.59
N PHE A 13 16.25 22.72 -13.89
CA PHE A 13 16.86 23.73 -14.77
C PHE A 13 15.92 24.25 -15.85
N THR A 14 14.71 23.64 -16.00
CA THR A 14 13.65 24.15 -16.86
C THR A 14 12.44 24.60 -16.02
N LYS A 15 11.45 25.23 -16.65
CA LYS A 15 10.15 25.46 -16.06
C LYS A 15 9.46 24.11 -15.75
N ILE A 16 8.76 24.01 -14.63
CA ILE A 16 7.98 22.83 -14.23
C ILE A 16 6.48 23.18 -14.27
N PRO A 17 5.63 22.37 -14.94
CA PRO A 17 5.96 21.16 -15.73
C PRO A 17 6.89 21.47 -16.89
N ALA A 18 7.79 20.51 -17.19
CA ALA A 18 8.78 20.65 -18.27
C ALA A 18 8.12 20.98 -19.63
N PRO A 19 8.79 21.74 -20.51
CA PRO A 19 8.31 21.98 -21.87
C PRO A 19 7.88 20.67 -22.56
N GLY A 20 6.78 20.70 -23.27
CA GLY A 20 6.21 19.51 -23.93
C GLY A 20 5.28 18.65 -23.04
N THR A 21 5.38 18.70 -21.71
CA THR A 21 4.54 17.89 -20.79
C THR A 21 3.04 18.09 -21.03
N LYS A 22 2.58 19.35 -21.15
CA LYS A 22 1.15 19.64 -21.40
C LYS A 22 0.68 19.11 -22.75
N ALA A 23 1.51 19.20 -23.78
CA ALA A 23 1.19 18.68 -25.12
C ALA A 23 1.10 17.15 -25.10
N LEU A 24 2.05 16.47 -24.42
CA LEU A 24 2.02 15.02 -24.23
C LEU A 24 0.76 14.59 -23.46
N PHE A 25 0.42 15.29 -22.38
CA PHE A 25 -0.79 15.01 -21.61
C PHE A 25 -2.06 15.11 -22.47
N LYS A 26 -2.19 16.17 -23.29
CA LYS A 26 -3.30 16.31 -24.24
C LYS A 26 -3.36 15.17 -25.27
N LYS A 27 -2.19 14.68 -25.74
CA LYS A 27 -2.13 13.53 -26.67
C LYS A 27 -2.59 12.24 -25.98
N ILE A 28 -2.08 11.94 -24.79
CA ILE A 28 -2.45 10.73 -24.02
C ILE A 28 -3.94 10.74 -23.68
N ALA A 29 -4.49 11.88 -23.27
CA ALA A 29 -5.90 12.03 -22.91
C ALA A 29 -6.90 11.71 -24.05
N LYS A 30 -6.43 11.62 -25.32
CA LYS A 30 -7.24 11.16 -26.44
C LYS A 30 -7.45 9.64 -26.44
N TYR A 31 -6.55 8.88 -25.82
CA TYR A 31 -6.53 7.41 -25.90
C TYR A 31 -6.69 6.75 -24.54
N GLU A 32 -6.31 7.42 -23.46
CA GLU A 32 -6.35 6.87 -22.11
C GLU A 32 -7.54 7.41 -21.31
N SER A 33 -8.20 6.55 -20.55
CA SER A 33 -9.29 6.94 -19.66
C SER A 33 -8.82 8.00 -18.64
N ARG A 34 -9.60 9.07 -18.48
CA ARG A 34 -9.34 10.13 -17.49
C ARG A 34 -9.15 9.63 -16.05
N SER A 35 -9.63 8.45 -15.74
CA SER A 35 -9.50 7.84 -14.39
C SER A 35 -8.05 7.58 -13.98
N MET A 36 -7.12 7.50 -14.94
CA MET A 36 -5.67 7.37 -14.68
C MET A 36 -4.95 8.70 -14.38
N HIS A 37 -5.59 9.84 -14.65
CA HIS A 37 -4.96 11.17 -14.62
C HIS A 37 -5.06 11.86 -13.26
N GLY A 38 -4.88 11.13 -12.15
CA GLY A 38 -5.08 11.63 -10.79
C GLY A 38 -3.86 12.26 -10.09
N GLN A 39 -2.69 12.26 -10.72
CA GLN A 39 -1.43 12.74 -10.11
C GLN A 39 -0.95 14.07 -10.73
N VAL A 40 0.11 14.64 -10.14
CA VAL A 40 0.73 15.86 -10.67
C VAL A 40 1.22 15.68 -12.11
N SER A 41 1.13 16.74 -12.92
CA SER A 41 1.51 16.71 -14.33
C SER A 41 3.04 16.72 -14.49
N ILE A 42 3.63 15.54 -14.48
CA ILE A 42 5.04 15.30 -14.78
C ILE A 42 5.17 14.21 -15.82
N ALA A 43 5.86 14.48 -16.92
CA ALA A 43 6.15 13.48 -17.95
C ALA A 43 7.50 12.81 -17.66
N TRP A 44 7.48 11.53 -17.27
CA TRP A 44 8.69 10.78 -16.94
C TRP A 44 9.43 10.32 -18.19
N SER A 45 10.75 10.36 -18.14
CA SER A 45 11.63 9.73 -19.13
C SER A 45 12.50 8.64 -18.53
N LYS A 46 12.85 8.78 -17.23
CA LYS A 46 13.76 7.86 -16.55
C LYS A 46 13.48 7.86 -15.05
N ALA A 47 13.73 6.71 -14.41
CA ALA A 47 13.74 6.59 -12.97
C ALA A 47 14.93 5.75 -12.50
N LYS A 48 15.60 6.14 -11.43
CA LYS A 48 16.74 5.41 -10.86
C LYS A 48 16.81 5.59 -9.35
N ASN A 49 16.82 4.49 -8.62
CA ASN A 49 16.87 4.47 -7.17
C ASN A 49 15.70 5.23 -6.56
N PHE A 50 15.91 6.39 -5.94
CA PHE A 50 14.85 7.27 -5.38
C PHE A 50 14.65 8.56 -6.20
N ASN A 51 15.19 8.61 -7.41
CA ASN A 51 15.07 9.76 -8.29
C ASN A 51 14.24 9.47 -9.54
N ILE A 52 13.42 10.44 -9.91
CA ILE A 52 12.69 10.51 -11.17
C ILE A 52 13.31 11.58 -12.04
N TYR A 53 13.31 11.38 -13.35
CA TYR A 53 13.73 12.35 -14.33
C TYR A 53 12.58 12.60 -15.30
N ASP A 54 12.27 13.87 -15.55
CA ASP A 54 11.27 14.23 -16.56
C ASP A 54 11.84 14.23 -18.00
N ILE A 55 10.98 14.54 -18.97
CA ILE A 55 11.35 14.55 -20.40
C ILE A 55 12.42 15.59 -20.77
N SER A 56 12.65 16.59 -19.92
CA SER A 56 13.74 17.58 -20.08
C SER A 56 14.98 17.21 -19.28
N GLY A 57 14.96 16.11 -18.51
CA GLY A 57 16.07 15.67 -17.68
C GLY A 57 16.13 16.31 -16.29
N ASN A 58 15.14 17.11 -15.88
CA ASN A 58 15.07 17.59 -14.51
C ASN A 58 14.98 16.40 -13.54
N LYS A 59 15.74 16.47 -12.42
CA LYS A 59 15.88 15.41 -11.43
C LYS A 59 15.09 15.74 -10.17
N PHE A 60 14.20 14.83 -9.79
CA PHE A 60 13.32 14.96 -8.62
C PHE A 60 13.66 13.90 -7.57
N ILE A 61 13.43 14.23 -6.29
CA ILE A 61 13.32 13.23 -5.22
C ILE A 61 11.92 12.65 -5.27
N ASP A 62 11.79 11.33 -5.29
CA ASP A 62 10.52 10.62 -5.25
C ASP A 62 10.14 10.23 -3.82
N PHE A 63 9.13 10.89 -3.27
CA PHE A 63 8.52 10.54 -1.99
C PHE A 63 7.24 9.70 -2.14
N THR A 64 6.99 9.15 -3.35
CA THR A 64 5.78 8.37 -3.63
C THR A 64 6.05 6.88 -3.87
N SER A 65 7.26 6.51 -4.29
CA SER A 65 7.61 5.16 -4.81
C SER A 65 6.59 4.65 -5.83
N THR A 66 5.98 5.52 -6.66
CA THR A 66 4.84 5.17 -7.54
C THR A 66 3.68 4.51 -6.79
N ILE A 67 3.25 5.15 -5.72
CA ILE A 67 2.20 4.64 -4.80
C ILE A 67 2.64 3.33 -4.13
N PHE A 68 3.88 3.37 -3.58
CA PHE A 68 4.48 2.34 -2.72
C PHE A 68 4.83 1.02 -3.44
N VAL A 69 5.22 1.11 -4.73
CA VAL A 69 5.63 -0.02 -5.55
C VAL A 69 7.15 -0.18 -5.58
N ALA A 70 7.89 0.92 -5.75
CA ALA A 70 9.36 0.89 -5.90
C ALA A 70 10.10 0.76 -4.55
N ASN A 71 9.73 -0.20 -3.70
CA ASN A 71 10.35 -0.38 -2.38
C ASN A 71 11.87 -0.55 -2.47
N VAL A 72 12.37 -1.38 -3.39
CA VAL A 72 13.81 -1.65 -3.57
C VAL A 72 14.51 -0.63 -4.46
N GLY A 73 13.83 0.48 -4.78
CA GLY A 73 14.34 1.54 -5.68
C GLY A 73 13.96 1.32 -7.13
N HIS A 74 13.76 2.43 -7.84
CA HIS A 74 13.49 2.41 -9.27
C HIS A 74 14.63 1.78 -10.07
N SER A 75 14.28 1.05 -11.12
CA SER A 75 15.23 0.40 -12.04
C SER A 75 16.30 -0.42 -11.32
N ASN A 76 15.89 -1.16 -10.28
CA ASN A 76 16.80 -1.95 -9.47
C ASN A 76 17.62 -2.93 -10.33
N SER A 77 18.94 -2.95 -10.15
CA SER A 77 19.87 -3.74 -10.96
C SER A 77 19.66 -5.24 -10.81
N ARG A 78 19.30 -5.71 -9.61
CA ARG A 78 19.03 -7.14 -9.36
C ARG A 78 17.77 -7.59 -10.10
N ILE A 79 16.69 -6.79 -10.04
CA ILE A 79 15.45 -7.07 -10.79
C ILE A 79 15.75 -7.18 -12.28
N LYS A 80 16.47 -6.18 -12.84
CA LYS A 80 16.86 -6.21 -14.26
C LYS A 80 17.67 -7.46 -14.61
N LYS A 81 18.66 -7.83 -13.79
CA LYS A 81 19.48 -9.03 -13.99
C LYS A 81 18.63 -10.29 -14.04
N TYR A 82 17.70 -10.46 -13.10
CA TYR A 82 16.84 -11.65 -13.00
C TYR A 82 15.86 -11.76 -14.19
N ILE A 83 15.26 -10.63 -14.57
CA ILE A 83 14.38 -10.58 -15.75
C ILE A 83 15.15 -10.90 -17.02
N ASN A 84 16.32 -10.26 -17.25
CA ASN A 84 17.15 -10.50 -18.42
C ASN A 84 17.59 -11.98 -18.50
N ASN A 85 17.87 -12.64 -17.37
CA ASN A 85 18.19 -14.06 -17.35
C ASN A 85 17.02 -14.95 -17.80
N SER A 86 15.78 -14.56 -17.53
CA SER A 86 14.60 -15.28 -18.02
C SER A 86 14.40 -15.05 -19.52
N ILE A 87 14.56 -13.79 -19.99
CA ILE A 87 14.47 -13.43 -21.41
C ILE A 87 15.52 -14.18 -22.24
N LYS A 88 16.78 -14.23 -21.79
CA LYS A 88 17.87 -14.95 -22.45
C LYS A 88 17.68 -16.45 -22.53
N LYS A 89 16.71 -17.02 -21.80
CA LYS A 89 16.35 -18.44 -21.83
C LYS A 89 15.07 -18.68 -22.61
N ASP A 90 14.55 -17.67 -23.33
CA ASP A 90 13.29 -17.73 -24.06
C ASP A 90 12.10 -18.16 -23.16
N PHE A 91 12.15 -17.73 -21.86
CA PHE A 91 11.23 -18.18 -20.84
C PHE A 91 10.46 -17.02 -20.22
N ILE A 92 9.34 -16.63 -20.85
CA ILE A 92 8.51 -15.48 -20.47
C ILE A 92 7.19 -15.92 -19.82
N HIS A 93 6.59 -17.02 -20.27
CA HIS A 93 5.28 -17.47 -19.85
C HIS A 93 5.28 -18.97 -19.55
N SER A 94 4.47 -19.42 -18.59
CA SER A 94 4.36 -20.83 -18.24
C SER A 94 2.97 -21.26 -17.74
N TYR A 95 2.01 -20.34 -17.60
CA TYR A 95 0.67 -20.63 -17.04
C TYR A 95 0.74 -21.50 -15.79
N ALA A 96 0.00 -22.61 -15.75
CA ALA A 96 -0.01 -23.59 -14.64
C ALA A 96 1.15 -24.60 -14.68
N TYR A 97 1.95 -24.62 -15.75
CA TYR A 97 3.06 -25.55 -15.84
C TYR A 97 4.15 -25.24 -14.83
N ILE A 98 4.66 -26.29 -14.19
CA ILE A 98 5.68 -26.18 -13.14
C ILE A 98 7.05 -25.80 -13.71
N ASN A 99 7.83 -25.04 -12.93
CA ASN A 99 9.19 -24.69 -13.26
C ASN A 99 10.01 -24.35 -12.00
N LYS A 100 11.36 -24.55 -12.10
CA LYS A 100 12.31 -24.31 -10.99
C LYS A 100 12.30 -22.88 -10.46
N LEU A 101 12.08 -21.88 -11.30
CA LEU A 101 12.08 -20.49 -10.89
C LEU A 101 10.86 -20.15 -10.01
N ARG A 102 9.68 -20.65 -10.42
CA ARG A 102 8.43 -20.52 -9.65
C ARG A 102 8.54 -21.23 -8.29
N GLU A 103 9.09 -22.46 -8.28
CA GLU A 103 9.35 -23.19 -7.03
C GLU A 103 10.26 -22.36 -6.10
N LYS A 104 11.40 -21.92 -6.60
CA LYS A 104 12.36 -21.11 -5.83
C LYS A 104 11.71 -19.83 -5.27
N TYR A 105 10.93 -19.13 -6.10
CA TYR A 105 10.24 -17.91 -5.64
C TYR A 105 9.22 -18.21 -4.55
N LEU A 106 8.35 -19.19 -4.73
CA LEU A 106 7.35 -19.59 -3.73
C LEU A 106 8.00 -19.98 -2.40
N LYS A 107 9.06 -20.79 -2.43
CA LYS A 107 9.83 -21.18 -1.24
C LYS A 107 10.40 -19.96 -0.50
N GLU A 108 11.04 -19.05 -1.23
CA GLU A 108 11.61 -17.83 -0.63
C GLU A 108 10.54 -16.86 -0.14
N LEU A 109 9.38 -16.77 -0.81
CA LEU A 109 8.24 -15.96 -0.39
C LEU A 109 7.66 -16.45 0.93
N ILE A 110 7.40 -17.76 1.06
CA ILE A 110 6.92 -18.38 2.30
C ILE A 110 7.92 -18.14 3.43
N LYS A 111 9.21 -18.40 3.19
CA LYS A 111 10.27 -18.14 4.17
C LYS A 111 10.32 -16.67 4.61
N PHE A 112 10.18 -15.74 3.67
CA PHE A 112 10.16 -14.31 3.94
C PHE A 112 8.94 -13.87 4.75
N SER A 113 7.80 -14.55 4.56
CA SER A 113 6.54 -14.27 5.26
C SER A 113 6.56 -14.71 6.73
N GLY A 114 7.52 -15.55 7.12
CA GLY A 114 7.71 -16.00 8.49
C GLY A 114 6.92 -17.26 8.86
N ASN A 115 7.11 -17.73 10.09
CA ASN A 115 6.54 -18.98 10.58
C ASN A 115 5.00 -18.91 10.64
N GLY A 116 4.34 -19.97 10.19
CA GLY A 116 2.88 -20.13 10.21
C GLY A 116 2.21 -20.02 8.85
N PHE A 117 2.94 -19.53 7.84
CA PHE A 117 2.50 -19.56 6.45
C PHE A 117 3.13 -20.77 5.74
N GLN A 118 2.36 -21.44 4.89
CA GLN A 118 2.76 -22.71 4.27
C GLN A 118 2.61 -22.70 2.75
N LYS A 119 1.66 -21.92 2.23
CA LYS A 119 1.36 -21.84 0.80
C LYS A 119 1.12 -20.41 0.35
N ALA A 120 1.31 -20.17 -0.93
CA ALA A 120 0.95 -18.94 -1.60
C ALA A 120 0.26 -19.25 -2.94
N PHE A 121 -0.74 -18.44 -3.26
CA PHE A 121 -1.36 -18.40 -4.57
C PHE A 121 -0.99 -17.06 -5.24
N LEU A 122 -0.24 -17.15 -6.35
CA LEU A 122 0.26 -15.96 -7.05
C LEU A 122 -0.76 -15.45 -8.08
N MET A 123 -0.85 -14.14 -8.20
CA MET A 123 -1.75 -13.40 -9.08
C MET A 123 -1.02 -12.18 -9.66
N SER A 124 -1.68 -11.38 -10.50
CA SER A 124 -1.06 -10.22 -11.16
C SER A 124 -1.38 -8.91 -10.45
N ALA A 125 -2.64 -8.65 -10.15
CA ALA A 125 -3.09 -7.40 -9.53
C ALA A 125 -3.45 -7.56 -8.06
N GLY A 126 -3.23 -6.51 -7.25
CA GLY A 126 -3.55 -6.54 -5.82
C GLY A 126 -5.04 -6.78 -5.53
N THR A 127 -5.91 -6.24 -6.38
CA THR A 127 -7.35 -6.48 -6.26
C THR A 127 -7.72 -7.95 -6.47
N GLU A 128 -7.03 -8.68 -7.38
CA GLU A 128 -7.21 -10.12 -7.56
C GLU A 128 -6.86 -10.89 -6.28
N ALA A 129 -5.79 -10.50 -5.58
CA ALA A 129 -5.41 -11.13 -4.33
C ALA A 129 -6.46 -10.91 -3.22
N THR A 130 -7.05 -9.73 -3.13
CA THR A 130 -8.12 -9.47 -2.15
C THR A 130 -9.43 -10.17 -2.51
N GLU A 131 -9.76 -10.32 -3.82
CA GLU A 131 -10.87 -11.16 -4.31
C GLU A 131 -10.65 -12.64 -3.96
N ALA A 132 -9.42 -13.15 -4.18
CA ALA A 132 -9.07 -14.52 -3.83
C ALA A 132 -9.19 -14.77 -2.32
N ALA A 133 -8.71 -13.85 -1.49
CA ALA A 133 -8.87 -13.95 -0.04
C ALA A 133 -10.35 -13.92 0.39
N PHE A 134 -11.17 -13.07 -0.23
CA PHE A 134 -12.63 -13.07 -0.04
C PHE A 134 -13.24 -14.44 -0.34
N LYS A 135 -12.89 -15.03 -1.50
CA LYS A 135 -13.35 -16.37 -1.90
C LYS A 135 -12.92 -17.43 -0.89
N LEU A 136 -11.64 -17.44 -0.49
CA LEU A 136 -11.09 -18.39 0.48
C LEU A 136 -11.78 -18.28 1.86
N MET A 137 -12.00 -17.07 2.35
CA MET A 137 -12.72 -16.85 3.62
C MET A 137 -14.14 -17.44 3.57
N ARG A 138 -14.88 -17.21 2.47
CA ARG A 138 -16.23 -17.74 2.29
C ARG A 138 -16.26 -19.24 2.11
N MET A 139 -15.34 -19.81 1.32
CA MET A 139 -15.21 -21.27 1.18
C MET A 139 -14.92 -21.94 2.52
N ASN A 140 -14.02 -21.37 3.33
CA ASN A 140 -13.75 -21.88 4.67
C ASN A 140 -14.98 -21.75 5.57
N GLY A 141 -15.72 -20.65 5.49
CA GLY A 141 -16.95 -20.47 6.23
C GLY A 141 -18.03 -21.50 5.88
N GLN A 142 -18.24 -21.75 4.59
CA GLN A 142 -19.18 -22.77 4.08
C GLN A 142 -18.79 -24.18 4.50
N ARG A 143 -17.49 -24.51 4.48
CA ARG A 143 -16.97 -25.78 4.99
C ARG A 143 -17.31 -26.00 6.47
N LEU A 144 -17.28 -24.94 7.27
CA LEU A 144 -17.60 -25.00 8.70
C LEU A 144 -19.11 -25.01 8.96
N LYS A 145 -19.87 -24.14 8.27
CA LYS A 145 -21.34 -24.04 8.36
C LYS A 145 -21.89 -23.35 7.11
N LYS A 146 -22.95 -23.90 6.50
CA LYS A 146 -23.57 -23.43 5.25
C LYS A 146 -23.87 -21.91 5.18
N ARG A 147 -24.18 -21.26 6.30
CA ARG A 147 -24.52 -19.81 6.37
C ARG A 147 -23.36 -18.90 6.76
N LYS A 148 -22.17 -19.41 7.03
CA LYS A 148 -21.03 -18.63 7.52
C LYS A 148 -20.35 -17.88 6.37
N LEU A 149 -20.95 -16.79 5.90
CA LEU A 149 -20.53 -16.02 4.71
C LEU A 149 -20.13 -14.57 5.03
N GLY A 150 -20.37 -14.12 6.27
CA GLY A 150 -20.16 -12.75 6.69
C GLY A 150 -18.68 -12.37 6.70
N ILE A 151 -18.37 -11.17 6.21
CA ILE A 151 -17.02 -10.59 6.28
C ILE A 151 -17.09 -9.25 6.98
N ILE A 152 -16.27 -9.09 8.01
CA ILE A 152 -16.09 -7.81 8.71
C ILE A 152 -14.98 -7.01 8.01
N CYS A 153 -15.27 -5.76 7.69
CA CYS A 153 -14.35 -4.78 7.12
C CYS A 153 -14.39 -3.49 7.95
N PHE A 154 -13.64 -2.47 7.56
CA PHE A 154 -13.56 -1.23 8.33
C PHE A 154 -13.81 0.00 7.46
N ASP A 155 -14.52 0.98 8.01
CA ASP A 155 -14.75 2.27 7.36
C ASP A 155 -13.43 2.93 6.97
N GLY A 156 -13.37 3.43 5.74
CA GLY A 156 -12.19 4.11 5.20
C GLY A 156 -11.07 3.20 4.70
N ASN A 157 -11.14 1.87 4.88
CA ASN A 157 -10.17 0.94 4.30
C ASN A 157 -10.27 0.85 2.77
N TRP A 158 -9.19 0.40 2.15
CA TRP A 158 -9.06 0.26 0.72
C TRP A 158 -8.52 -1.13 0.34
N HIS A 159 -9.33 -1.90 -0.41
CA HIS A 159 -8.95 -3.27 -0.80
C HIS A 159 -8.89 -3.52 -2.31
N GLY A 160 -9.30 -2.56 -3.12
CA GLY A 160 -9.26 -2.68 -4.58
C GLY A 160 -10.44 -2.00 -5.28
N ARG A 161 -10.53 -2.22 -6.60
CA ARG A 161 -11.53 -1.61 -7.48
C ARG A 161 -12.42 -2.62 -8.20
N THR A 162 -12.17 -3.91 -8.06
CA THR A 162 -13.08 -4.97 -8.53
C THR A 162 -14.23 -5.16 -7.54
N MET A 163 -15.21 -5.97 -7.89
CA MET A 163 -16.50 -6.06 -7.21
C MET A 163 -16.39 -6.31 -5.69
N ALA A 164 -15.90 -7.47 -5.26
CA ALA A 164 -15.84 -7.81 -3.84
C ALA A 164 -14.79 -6.97 -3.10
N SER A 165 -13.64 -6.69 -3.72
CA SER A 165 -12.62 -5.80 -3.16
C SER A 165 -13.17 -4.42 -2.87
N GLN A 166 -13.99 -3.88 -3.76
CA GLN A 166 -14.59 -2.56 -3.56
C GLN A 166 -15.76 -2.60 -2.59
N MET A 167 -16.54 -3.69 -2.54
CA MET A 167 -17.56 -3.91 -1.51
C MET A 167 -16.94 -3.95 -0.10
N MET A 168 -15.80 -4.62 0.07
CA MET A 168 -15.04 -4.66 1.32
C MET A 168 -14.40 -3.32 1.68
N SER A 169 -14.09 -2.46 0.70
CA SER A 169 -13.52 -1.12 0.95
C SER A 169 -14.50 -0.22 1.69
N GLY A 170 -13.99 0.71 2.52
CA GLY A 170 -14.79 1.51 3.44
C GLY A 170 -15.36 2.82 2.88
N ASN A 171 -15.10 3.18 1.61
CA ASN A 171 -15.61 4.41 1.00
C ASN A 171 -16.94 4.15 0.26
N LYS A 172 -18.05 4.65 0.81
CA LYS A 172 -19.40 4.45 0.28
C LYS A 172 -19.60 5.07 -1.12
N ASP A 173 -19.04 6.25 -1.38
CA ASP A 173 -19.24 6.94 -2.66
C ASP A 173 -18.58 6.21 -3.83
N GLN A 174 -17.47 5.54 -3.58
CA GLN A 174 -16.76 4.78 -4.61
C GLN A 174 -17.45 3.46 -4.97
N LYS A 175 -18.45 3.02 -4.20
CA LYS A 175 -19.21 1.78 -4.43
C LYS A 175 -20.57 1.99 -5.10
N LYS A 176 -21.02 3.22 -5.30
CA LYS A 176 -22.36 3.51 -5.87
C LYS A 176 -22.63 2.83 -7.22
N TRP A 177 -21.58 2.67 -8.02
CA TRP A 177 -21.68 2.01 -9.33
C TRP A 177 -22.07 0.52 -9.25
N ILE A 178 -21.87 -0.14 -8.11
CA ILE A 178 -22.20 -1.56 -7.94
C ILE A 178 -23.71 -1.81 -8.00
N GLY A 179 -24.52 -0.82 -7.62
CA GLY A 179 -25.98 -0.89 -7.71
C GLY A 179 -26.66 -1.71 -6.61
N TYR A 180 -25.91 -2.55 -5.88
CA TYR A 180 -26.41 -3.34 -4.75
C TYR A 180 -25.38 -3.44 -3.63
N HIS A 181 -25.82 -3.95 -2.47
CA HIS A 181 -24.94 -4.20 -1.33
C HIS A 181 -25.06 -5.67 -0.88
N ASP A 182 -23.92 -6.33 -0.75
CA ASP A 182 -23.88 -7.68 -0.17
C ASP A 182 -24.16 -7.58 1.34
N LYS A 183 -25.32 -8.09 1.77
CA LYS A 183 -25.76 -8.09 3.16
C LYS A 183 -24.81 -8.79 4.14
N ASN A 184 -23.91 -9.61 3.62
CA ASN A 184 -22.91 -10.33 4.42
C ASN A 184 -21.58 -9.56 4.53
N ILE A 185 -21.45 -8.33 4.01
CA ILE A 185 -20.27 -7.48 4.23
C ILE A 185 -20.60 -6.41 5.25
N HIS A 186 -19.95 -6.47 6.41
CA HIS A 186 -20.23 -5.64 7.58
C HIS A 186 -19.06 -4.68 7.85
N HIS A 187 -19.32 -3.38 7.82
CA HIS A 187 -18.30 -2.38 8.11
C HIS A 187 -18.38 -1.95 9.57
N LEU A 188 -17.25 -2.05 10.29
CA LEU A 188 -17.08 -1.47 11.61
C LEU A 188 -16.39 -0.10 11.49
N PRO A 189 -16.65 0.83 12.43
CA PRO A 189 -15.94 2.09 12.46
C PRO A 189 -14.45 1.86 12.73
N PHE A 190 -13.61 2.63 12.01
CA PHE A 190 -12.17 2.59 12.23
C PHE A 190 -11.81 3.32 13.54
N PRO A 191 -10.94 2.76 14.40
CA PRO A 191 -10.53 3.38 15.67
C PRO A 191 -9.51 4.52 15.44
N TYR A 192 -9.94 5.63 14.85
CA TYR A 192 -9.07 6.79 14.64
C TYR A 192 -8.55 7.34 15.96
N PRO A 193 -7.30 7.88 16.00
CA PRO A 193 -6.70 8.43 17.22
C PRO A 193 -7.39 9.69 17.76
N TRP A 194 -8.30 10.28 16.98
CA TRP A 194 -9.19 11.36 17.42
C TRP A 194 -10.57 10.87 17.86
N ILE A 195 -10.84 9.55 17.79
CA ILE A 195 -12.10 8.91 18.26
C ILE A 195 -11.84 8.07 19.51
N THR A 196 -10.71 7.33 19.55
CA THR A 196 -10.37 6.46 20.67
C THR A 196 -8.89 6.40 20.93
N SER A 197 -8.52 6.26 22.21
CA SER A 197 -7.13 6.08 22.63
C SER A 197 -6.71 4.60 22.56
N GLU A 198 -5.41 4.32 22.73
CA GLU A 198 -4.91 2.94 22.90
C GLU A 198 -5.57 2.26 24.11
N LYS A 199 -5.77 3.02 25.22
CA LYS A 199 -6.36 2.53 26.47
C LYS A 199 -7.83 2.10 26.27
N ASP A 200 -8.61 2.86 25.51
CA ASP A 200 -10.03 2.65 25.34
C ASP A 200 -10.39 1.80 24.11
N SER A 201 -9.37 1.40 23.33
CA SER A 201 -9.55 0.75 22.04
C SER A 201 -10.24 -0.62 22.11
N GLU A 202 -10.02 -1.40 23.17
CA GLU A 202 -10.70 -2.68 23.38
C GLU A 202 -12.19 -2.48 23.67
N LYS A 203 -12.55 -1.46 24.48
CA LYS A 203 -13.94 -1.08 24.75
C LYS A 203 -14.62 -0.59 23.48
N PHE A 204 -13.90 0.19 22.66
CA PHE A 204 -14.42 0.66 21.36
C PHE A 204 -14.73 -0.51 20.42
N LEU A 205 -13.84 -1.53 20.31
CA LEU A 205 -14.10 -2.74 19.54
C LEU A 205 -15.31 -3.51 20.08
N THR A 206 -15.33 -3.75 21.40
CA THR A 206 -16.41 -4.49 22.05
C THR A 206 -17.76 -3.84 21.79
N ASN A 207 -17.88 -2.52 21.95
CA ASN A 207 -19.10 -1.77 21.66
C ASN A 207 -19.52 -1.88 20.18
N SER A 208 -18.55 -1.84 19.27
CA SER A 208 -18.80 -1.99 17.82
C SER A 208 -19.34 -3.40 17.49
N LEU A 209 -18.80 -4.43 18.13
CA LEU A 209 -19.25 -5.80 17.96
C LEU A 209 -20.61 -6.05 18.63
N ILE A 210 -20.90 -5.44 19.79
CA ILE A 210 -22.24 -5.51 20.42
C ILE A 210 -23.30 -4.91 19.48
N LYS A 211 -23.02 -3.77 18.83
CA LYS A 211 -23.91 -3.19 17.83
C LYS A 211 -24.13 -4.12 16.63
N LEU A 212 -23.07 -4.79 16.17
CA LEU A 212 -23.17 -5.76 15.08
C LEU A 212 -23.98 -7.00 15.50
N LYS A 213 -23.79 -7.51 16.70
CA LYS A 213 -24.52 -8.67 17.25
C LYS A 213 -26.04 -8.47 17.32
N LYS A 214 -26.53 -7.24 17.35
CA LYS A 214 -27.99 -6.96 17.25
C LYS A 214 -28.56 -7.30 15.86
N LYS A 215 -27.72 -7.47 14.85
CA LYS A 215 -28.09 -7.72 13.44
C LYS A 215 -27.77 -9.15 12.98
N ILE A 216 -26.70 -9.75 13.51
CA ILE A 216 -26.17 -11.07 13.08
C ILE A 216 -25.57 -11.81 14.28
N ASP A 217 -25.49 -13.14 14.18
CA ASP A 217 -24.70 -13.96 15.10
C ASP A 217 -23.26 -14.06 14.57
N ILE A 218 -22.33 -13.31 15.18
CA ILE A 218 -20.92 -13.26 14.73
C ILE A 218 -20.31 -14.65 14.68
N SER A 219 -20.64 -15.55 15.61
CA SER A 219 -20.06 -16.90 15.68
C SER A 219 -20.56 -17.82 14.57
N LYS A 220 -21.81 -17.66 14.16
CA LYS A 220 -22.47 -18.50 13.14
C LYS A 220 -22.38 -17.92 11.74
N ASP A 221 -22.39 -16.57 11.60
CA ASP A 221 -22.56 -15.92 10.31
C ASP A 221 -21.26 -15.38 9.73
N VAL A 222 -20.25 -15.03 10.57
CA VAL A 222 -19.01 -14.38 10.10
C VAL A 222 -17.92 -15.41 9.84
N CYS A 223 -17.41 -15.44 8.61
CA CYS A 223 -16.31 -16.34 8.19
C CYS A 223 -14.94 -15.65 8.17
N GLY A 224 -14.88 -14.32 8.04
CA GLY A 224 -13.63 -13.62 7.89
C GLY A 224 -13.64 -12.16 8.30
N VAL A 225 -12.45 -11.65 8.52
CA VAL A 225 -12.15 -10.22 8.70
C VAL A 225 -11.13 -9.83 7.65
N MET A 226 -11.41 -8.77 6.88
CA MET A 226 -10.45 -8.14 5.95
C MET A 226 -10.02 -6.79 6.51
N ILE A 227 -8.72 -6.60 6.71
CA ILE A 227 -8.16 -5.43 7.37
C ILE A 227 -6.85 -4.99 6.70
N GLU A 228 -6.63 -3.69 6.49
CA GLU A 228 -5.30 -3.17 6.15
C GLU A 228 -4.44 -3.12 7.43
N SER A 229 -3.13 -3.32 7.32
CA SER A 229 -2.22 -3.17 8.48
C SER A 229 -2.18 -1.74 9.01
N PHE A 230 -2.47 -0.77 8.18
CA PHE A 230 -2.77 0.62 8.54
C PHE A 230 -3.75 1.16 7.51
N GLN A 231 -4.59 2.10 7.89
CA GLN A 231 -5.52 2.70 6.96
C GLN A 231 -4.78 3.49 5.88
N GLY A 232 -4.93 3.03 4.63
CA GLY A 232 -4.08 3.41 3.50
C GLY A 232 -4.02 4.90 3.19
N TRP A 233 -5.12 5.66 3.33
CA TRP A 233 -5.15 7.08 3.00
C TRP A 233 -4.34 7.96 3.96
N GLY A 234 -4.24 7.56 5.23
CA GLY A 234 -3.62 8.35 6.29
C GLY A 234 -2.42 7.70 6.97
N ALA A 235 -1.98 6.52 6.51
CA ALA A 235 -0.95 5.72 7.18
C ALA A 235 -1.24 5.53 8.70
N ILE A 236 -2.52 5.43 9.07
CA ILE A 236 -2.99 5.36 10.45
C ILE A 236 -3.03 3.90 10.89
N PHE A 237 -2.19 3.55 11.83
CA PHE A 237 -2.17 2.21 12.43
C PHE A 237 -3.32 2.06 13.42
N TYR A 238 -3.84 0.85 13.53
CA TYR A 238 -4.77 0.50 14.60
C TYR A 238 -4.08 0.54 15.95
N PRO A 239 -4.81 0.76 17.05
CA PRO A 239 -4.29 0.49 18.38
C PRO A 239 -3.92 -0.99 18.52
N LYS A 240 -2.77 -1.29 19.14
CA LYS A 240 -2.26 -2.66 19.24
C LYS A 240 -3.23 -3.59 19.99
N LYS A 241 -3.76 -3.12 21.13
CA LYS A 241 -4.73 -3.88 21.94
C LYS A 241 -6.02 -4.20 21.18
N TYR A 242 -6.48 -3.25 20.32
CA TYR A 242 -7.63 -3.47 19.45
C TYR A 242 -7.45 -4.70 18.55
N ILE A 243 -6.33 -4.77 17.84
CA ILE A 243 -6.02 -5.87 16.91
C ILE A 243 -5.80 -7.19 17.67
N GLN A 244 -5.15 -7.14 18.82
CA GLN A 244 -4.95 -8.32 19.66
C GLN A 244 -6.27 -8.90 20.15
N LEU A 245 -7.21 -8.06 20.63
CA LEU A 245 -8.55 -8.49 21.03
C LEU A 245 -9.34 -9.02 19.82
N LEU A 246 -9.31 -8.32 18.68
CA LEU A 246 -9.97 -8.78 17.46
C LEU A 246 -9.46 -10.16 17.05
N SER A 247 -8.14 -10.38 17.07
CA SER A 247 -7.52 -11.67 16.75
C SER A 247 -7.97 -12.80 17.70
N LYS A 248 -8.06 -12.51 19.01
CA LYS A 248 -8.57 -13.48 20.01
C LYS A 248 -10.03 -13.84 19.72
N ILE A 249 -10.86 -12.86 19.41
CA ILE A 249 -12.28 -13.08 19.07
C ILE A 249 -12.42 -13.91 17.79
N CYS A 250 -11.63 -13.59 16.75
CA CYS A 250 -11.61 -14.34 15.50
C CYS A 250 -11.24 -15.81 15.74
N LYS A 251 -10.17 -16.07 16.48
CA LYS A 251 -9.72 -17.42 16.81
C LYS A 251 -10.79 -18.21 17.57
N LYS A 252 -11.40 -17.61 18.60
CA LYS A 252 -12.46 -18.25 19.40
C LYS A 252 -13.67 -18.67 18.58
N ASN A 253 -13.98 -17.93 17.50
CA ASN A 253 -15.16 -18.16 16.67
C ASN A 253 -14.88 -18.81 15.32
N ASN A 254 -13.68 -19.32 15.08
CA ASN A 254 -13.24 -19.89 13.79
C ASN A 254 -13.49 -18.90 12.62
N ILE A 255 -13.12 -17.64 12.82
CA ILE A 255 -13.17 -16.56 11.83
C ILE A 255 -11.75 -16.33 11.32
N LEU A 256 -11.53 -16.40 10.01
CA LEU A 256 -10.22 -16.12 9.42
C LEU A 256 -9.89 -14.63 9.53
N ILE A 257 -8.71 -14.30 10.00
CA ILE A 257 -8.21 -12.93 9.97
C ILE A 257 -7.23 -12.74 8.80
N THR A 258 -7.58 -11.84 7.89
CA THR A 258 -6.84 -11.54 6.67
C THR A 258 -6.30 -10.13 6.71
N PHE A 259 -4.99 -9.97 6.52
CA PHE A 259 -4.35 -8.67 6.39
C PHE A 259 -4.07 -8.31 4.94
N ASP A 260 -4.53 -7.16 4.54
CA ASP A 260 -4.13 -6.51 3.28
C ASP A 260 -2.80 -5.80 3.50
N GLU A 261 -1.74 -6.40 2.98
CA GLU A 261 -0.35 -5.94 3.08
C GLU A 261 0.13 -5.21 1.81
N MET A 262 -0.79 -4.82 0.94
CA MET A 262 -0.47 -4.16 -0.32
C MET A 262 0.41 -2.92 -0.16
N GLN A 263 0.16 -2.12 0.87
CA GLN A 263 0.93 -0.92 1.15
C GLN A 263 1.96 -1.11 2.26
N ALA A 264 1.75 -2.07 3.15
CA ALA A 264 2.51 -2.23 4.38
C ALA A 264 3.66 -3.24 4.27
N GLY A 265 3.54 -4.21 3.36
CA GLY A 265 4.49 -5.29 3.19
C GLY A 265 5.83 -4.89 2.57
N PHE A 266 6.71 -5.88 2.48
CA PHE A 266 8.02 -5.79 1.84
C PHE A 266 8.91 -4.68 2.41
N GLY A 267 8.98 -4.58 3.74
CA GLY A 267 9.91 -3.71 4.46
C GLY A 267 9.41 -2.28 4.69
N ARG A 268 8.27 -1.88 4.12
CA ARG A 268 7.79 -0.49 4.11
C ARG A 268 7.68 0.15 5.50
N THR A 269 7.18 -0.60 6.47
CA THR A 269 6.89 -0.10 7.83
C THR A 269 8.04 -0.29 8.83
N GLY A 270 9.19 -0.82 8.39
CA GLY A 270 10.29 -1.23 9.27
C GLY A 270 10.15 -2.66 9.80
N LYS A 271 9.14 -3.39 9.33
CA LYS A 271 8.95 -4.84 9.46
C LYS A 271 8.78 -5.44 8.08
N ASN A 272 8.96 -6.76 7.92
CA ASN A 272 8.74 -7.40 6.63
C ASN A 272 7.30 -7.20 6.19
N PHE A 273 6.35 -7.34 7.14
CA PHE A 273 4.93 -7.07 6.95
C PHE A 273 4.39 -6.18 8.08
N GLY A 274 3.37 -5.38 7.78
CA GLY A 274 2.83 -4.42 8.74
C GLY A 274 2.09 -5.07 9.91
N PHE A 275 1.48 -6.25 9.74
CA PHE A 275 0.81 -6.98 10.81
C PHE A 275 1.75 -7.35 11.98
N GLU A 276 3.05 -7.47 11.73
CA GLU A 276 4.04 -7.79 12.77
C GLU A 276 4.09 -6.76 13.90
N HIS A 277 3.68 -5.50 13.63
CA HIS A 277 3.60 -4.47 14.68
C HIS A 277 2.58 -4.78 15.78
N TYR A 278 1.63 -5.67 15.50
CA TYR A 278 0.56 -6.03 16.44
C TYR A 278 0.90 -7.25 17.30
N GLY A 279 1.96 -8.00 16.94
CA GLY A 279 2.34 -9.23 17.64
C GLY A 279 1.32 -10.34 17.52
N ILE A 280 0.62 -10.40 16.39
CA ILE A 280 -0.35 -11.45 16.05
C ILE A 280 0.09 -12.20 14.78
N LYS A 281 -0.50 -13.36 14.52
CA LYS A 281 -0.34 -14.12 13.28
C LYS A 281 -1.68 -14.19 12.57
N PRO A 282 -1.84 -13.53 11.40
CA PRO A 282 -3.04 -13.68 10.58
C PRO A 282 -3.10 -15.05 9.91
N ASP A 283 -4.30 -15.44 9.47
CA ASP A 283 -4.51 -16.68 8.72
C ASP A 283 -4.13 -16.51 7.26
N LEU A 284 -4.40 -15.32 6.70
CA LEU A 284 -4.08 -14.93 5.33
C LEU A 284 -3.44 -13.54 5.29
N ILE A 285 -2.53 -13.34 4.34
CA ILE A 285 -2.04 -12.01 3.93
C ILE A 285 -2.17 -11.83 2.43
N CYS A 286 -2.65 -10.66 2.00
CA CYS A 286 -2.73 -10.25 0.60
C CYS A 286 -1.55 -9.35 0.28
N CYS A 287 -0.75 -9.71 -0.72
CA CYS A 287 0.46 -9.01 -1.11
C CYS A 287 0.40 -8.51 -2.56
N GLY A 288 1.13 -7.45 -2.85
CA GLY A 288 1.27 -6.86 -4.18
C GLY A 288 2.21 -5.65 -4.13
N LYS A 289 2.01 -4.67 -5.02
CA LYS A 289 2.81 -3.43 -5.06
C LYS A 289 4.32 -3.67 -4.91
N GLY A 290 4.88 -3.45 -3.71
CA GLY A 290 6.30 -3.64 -3.41
C GLY A 290 6.81 -5.07 -3.65
N MET A 291 5.94 -6.06 -3.75
CA MET A 291 6.26 -7.47 -4.00
C MET A 291 7.00 -7.68 -5.33
N GLY A 292 6.64 -6.92 -6.37
CA GLY A 292 7.23 -7.04 -7.72
C GLY A 292 8.23 -5.94 -8.08
N GLY A 293 8.37 -4.89 -7.25
CA GLY A 293 9.31 -3.79 -7.51
C GLY A 293 9.07 -3.05 -8.83
N GLY A 294 7.82 -3.04 -9.33
CA GLY A 294 7.40 -2.43 -10.60
C GLY A 294 6.80 -3.44 -11.60
N ILE A 295 7.06 -4.73 -11.42
CA ILE A 295 6.45 -5.78 -12.25
C ILE A 295 5.15 -6.25 -11.58
N ALA A 296 4.12 -6.50 -12.40
CA ALA A 296 2.83 -6.99 -11.93
C ALA A 296 2.96 -8.38 -11.31
N VAL A 297 2.87 -8.44 -9.98
CA VAL A 297 2.79 -9.66 -9.18
C VAL A 297 2.08 -9.36 -7.87
N SER A 298 1.17 -10.23 -7.51
CA SER A 298 0.46 -10.22 -6.24
C SER A 298 0.20 -11.64 -5.78
N GLY A 299 -0.41 -11.81 -4.62
CA GLY A 299 -0.80 -13.13 -4.15
C GLY A 299 -1.41 -13.12 -2.77
N VAL A 300 -2.00 -14.25 -2.43
CA VAL A 300 -2.46 -14.59 -1.09
C VAL A 300 -1.51 -15.62 -0.51
N ILE A 301 -1.07 -15.39 0.72
CA ILE A 301 -0.19 -16.30 1.47
C ILE A 301 -0.94 -16.73 2.73
N GLY A 302 -0.89 -18.02 3.07
CA GLY A 302 -1.64 -18.53 4.21
C GLY A 302 -1.31 -19.95 4.59
N LYS A 303 -2.18 -20.53 5.43
CA LYS A 303 -2.10 -21.92 5.83
C LYS A 303 -2.55 -22.86 4.71
N LYS A 304 -1.97 -24.05 4.68
CA LYS A 304 -2.31 -25.09 3.67
C LYS A 304 -3.81 -25.38 3.64
N GLU A 305 -4.42 -25.62 4.80
CA GLU A 305 -5.83 -25.98 4.91
C GLU A 305 -6.82 -24.94 4.36
N VAL A 306 -6.38 -23.69 4.22
CA VAL A 306 -7.20 -22.61 3.63
C VAL A 306 -6.87 -22.40 2.16
N LEU A 307 -5.58 -22.43 1.79
CA LEU A 307 -5.15 -22.19 0.41
C LEU A 307 -5.53 -23.34 -0.53
N ASP A 308 -5.70 -24.56 -0.01
CA ASP A 308 -6.08 -25.77 -0.76
C ASP A 308 -7.61 -26.03 -0.76
N LEU A 309 -8.44 -25.12 -0.27
CA LEU A 309 -9.90 -25.26 -0.34
C LEU A 309 -10.46 -25.27 -1.76
N PRO A 310 -9.99 -24.42 -2.70
CA PRO A 310 -10.44 -24.50 -4.07
C PRO A 310 -9.94 -25.77 -4.76
N GLU A 311 -10.82 -26.43 -5.52
CA GLU A 311 -10.43 -27.52 -6.41
C GLU A 311 -9.45 -27.06 -7.50
N VAL A 312 -8.76 -28.01 -8.11
CA VAL A 312 -7.83 -27.74 -9.21
C VAL A 312 -8.55 -26.99 -10.34
N GLY A 313 -8.00 -25.85 -10.75
CA GLY A 313 -8.56 -24.98 -11.79
C GLY A 313 -9.50 -23.89 -11.29
N ASN A 314 -10.09 -24.00 -10.10
CA ASN A 314 -11.12 -23.05 -9.61
C ASN A 314 -10.60 -21.66 -9.19
N MET A 315 -9.29 -21.46 -9.14
CA MET A 315 -8.66 -20.17 -8.88
C MET A 315 -7.50 -19.87 -9.84
N SER A 316 -7.43 -20.53 -11.00
CA SER A 316 -6.36 -20.30 -11.97
C SER A 316 -6.37 -18.85 -12.49
N SER A 317 -5.18 -18.33 -12.76
CA SER A 317 -4.98 -17.01 -13.35
C SER A 317 -3.91 -17.12 -14.44
N THR A 318 -4.31 -16.91 -15.71
CA THR A 318 -3.52 -17.28 -16.89
C THR A 318 -2.12 -16.67 -16.91
N ASN A 319 -1.98 -15.38 -16.63
CA ASN A 319 -0.70 -14.67 -16.70
C ASN A 319 0.04 -14.63 -15.35
N SER A 320 -0.55 -15.17 -14.30
CA SER A 320 0.02 -15.13 -12.95
C SER A 320 1.19 -16.09 -12.80
N ALA A 321 2.10 -15.76 -11.90
CA ALA A 321 3.29 -16.57 -11.62
C ALA A 321 4.17 -16.86 -12.87
N ASN A 322 4.07 -16.02 -13.91
CA ASN A 322 4.96 -16.12 -15.06
C ASN A 322 6.43 -15.93 -14.65
N PRO A 323 7.40 -16.42 -15.44
CA PRO A 323 8.81 -16.36 -15.09
C PRO A 323 9.34 -14.94 -14.84
N ILE A 324 8.84 -13.93 -15.56
CA ILE A 324 9.24 -12.53 -15.37
C ILE A 324 8.78 -12.02 -14.00
N ALA A 325 7.52 -12.29 -13.63
CA ALA A 325 6.97 -11.92 -12.33
C ALA A 325 7.68 -12.65 -11.18
N CYS A 326 7.94 -13.95 -11.32
CA CYS A 326 8.69 -14.74 -10.34
C CYS A 326 10.15 -14.24 -10.21
N SER A 327 10.81 -13.89 -11.32
CA SER A 327 12.14 -13.29 -11.33
C SER A 327 12.17 -11.98 -10.55
N ALA A 328 11.21 -11.10 -10.80
CA ALA A 328 11.12 -9.81 -10.14
C ALA A 328 10.87 -9.97 -8.63
N GLY A 329 9.88 -10.79 -8.25
CA GLY A 329 9.56 -11.04 -6.84
C GLY A 329 10.71 -11.66 -6.06
N LEU A 330 11.42 -12.64 -6.64
CA LEU A 330 12.60 -13.26 -6.05
C LEU A 330 13.73 -12.22 -5.85
N ALA A 331 13.99 -11.41 -6.87
CA ALA A 331 14.99 -10.35 -6.81
C ALA A 331 14.66 -9.29 -5.74
N VAL A 332 13.38 -8.96 -5.56
CA VAL A 332 12.92 -8.05 -4.49
C VAL A 332 13.23 -8.62 -3.11
N ILE A 333 12.88 -9.89 -2.86
CA ILE A 333 13.14 -10.53 -1.56
C ILE A 333 14.65 -10.57 -1.27
N GLU A 334 15.45 -10.95 -2.23
CA GLU A 334 16.92 -10.99 -2.09
C GLU A 334 17.50 -9.59 -1.83
N GLU A 335 17.02 -8.56 -2.56
CA GLU A 335 17.49 -7.19 -2.36
C GLU A 335 17.15 -6.66 -0.96
N ILE A 336 15.94 -6.94 -0.46
CA ILE A 336 15.52 -6.58 0.90
C ILE A 336 16.42 -7.25 1.94
N LYS A 337 16.70 -8.55 1.78
CA LYS A 337 17.55 -9.31 2.71
C LYS A 337 19.00 -8.82 2.69
N ILE A 338 19.62 -8.74 1.52
CA ILE A 338 21.04 -8.41 1.35
C ILE A 338 21.33 -6.98 1.81
N LYS A 339 20.49 -6.04 1.45
CA LYS A 339 20.65 -4.63 1.84
C LYS A 339 19.98 -4.29 3.18
N LYS A 340 19.43 -5.29 3.87
CA LYS A 340 18.74 -5.10 5.16
C LYS A 340 17.70 -3.97 5.10
N LEU A 341 16.96 -3.87 3.98
CA LEU A 341 16.10 -2.72 3.70
C LEU A 341 14.96 -2.54 4.71
N THR A 342 14.50 -3.61 5.35
CA THR A 342 13.53 -3.55 6.45
C THR A 342 14.10 -2.75 7.63
N LEU A 343 15.33 -3.04 8.05
CA LEU A 343 16.02 -2.30 9.12
C LEU A 343 16.35 -0.86 8.70
N GLU A 344 16.77 -0.67 7.44
CA GLU A 344 16.99 0.67 6.88
C GLU A 344 15.70 1.52 6.87
N SER A 345 14.57 0.90 6.57
CA SER A 345 13.25 1.56 6.65
C SER A 345 12.93 2.02 8.07
N GLU A 346 13.22 1.19 9.08
CA GLU A 346 13.04 1.58 10.47
C GLU A 346 13.94 2.76 10.86
N LYS A 347 15.25 2.67 10.58
CA LYS A 347 16.23 3.71 10.91
C LYS A 347 15.92 5.04 10.23
N LYS A 348 15.74 5.02 8.92
CA LYS A 348 15.44 6.22 8.12
C LYS A 348 14.05 6.76 8.42
N GLY A 349 13.10 5.87 8.74
CA GLY A 349 11.78 6.24 9.21
C GLY A 349 11.83 7.11 10.47
N LYS A 350 12.68 6.79 11.45
CA LYS A 350 12.86 7.63 12.65
C LYS A 350 13.30 9.06 12.27
N ILE A 351 14.19 9.21 11.27
CA ILE A 351 14.63 10.52 10.79
C ILE A 351 13.48 11.27 10.11
N LEU A 352 12.76 10.59 9.20
CA LEU A 352 11.62 11.17 8.50
C LEU A 352 10.53 11.65 9.46
N HIS A 353 10.11 10.77 10.39
CA HIS A 353 9.06 11.11 11.36
C HIS A 353 9.49 12.21 12.33
N LYS A 354 10.75 12.22 12.79
CA LYS A 354 11.29 13.32 13.61
C LYS A 354 11.23 14.64 12.86
N GLY A 355 11.64 14.67 11.58
CA GLY A 355 11.59 15.87 10.74
C GLY A 355 10.17 16.38 10.53
N LEU A 356 9.24 15.47 10.15
CA LEU A 356 7.83 15.84 9.96
C LEU A 356 7.16 16.32 11.26
N ASN A 357 7.46 15.71 12.42
CA ASN A 357 6.95 16.16 13.71
C ASN A 357 7.51 17.52 14.11
N ASN A 358 8.78 17.83 13.78
CA ASN A 358 9.33 19.16 13.98
C ASN A 358 8.60 20.20 13.13
N LEU A 359 8.25 19.86 11.87
CA LEU A 359 7.42 20.73 11.04
C LEU A 359 6.01 20.91 11.63
N SER A 360 5.40 19.83 12.13
CA SER A 360 4.09 19.93 12.80
C SER A 360 4.11 20.87 14.02
N LYS A 361 5.20 20.86 14.79
CA LYS A 361 5.40 21.80 15.91
C LYS A 361 5.61 23.24 15.42
N LYS A 362 6.34 23.43 14.31
CA LYS A 362 6.58 24.75 13.69
C LYS A 362 5.32 25.37 13.09
N PHE A 363 4.40 24.53 12.65
CA PHE A 363 3.10 24.93 12.10
C PHE A 363 1.96 24.37 12.97
N PRO A 364 1.76 24.89 14.19
CA PRO A 364 0.79 24.33 15.12
C PRO A 364 -0.63 24.36 14.53
N ASN A 365 -1.43 23.36 14.85
CA ASN A 365 -2.81 23.17 14.38
C ASN A 365 -2.98 22.99 12.85
N LEU A 366 -1.90 22.97 12.07
CA LEU A 366 -2.00 22.78 10.64
C LEU A 366 -2.18 21.31 10.24
N PHE A 367 -1.36 20.43 10.80
CA PHE A 367 -1.42 18.98 10.52
C PHE A 367 -0.86 18.13 11.67
N LYS A 368 -1.23 16.85 11.66
CA LYS A 368 -0.65 15.81 12.52
C LYS A 368 0.04 14.75 11.65
N VAL A 369 1.08 14.10 12.21
CA VAL A 369 1.90 13.11 11.52
C VAL A 369 1.57 11.70 12.00
N TYR A 370 1.34 10.77 11.07
CA TYR A 370 1.09 9.36 11.34
C TYR A 370 1.98 8.48 10.47
N GLY A 371 2.15 7.21 10.86
CA GLY A 371 2.92 6.23 10.10
C GLY A 371 4.00 5.54 10.92
N LYS A 372 4.72 4.60 10.30
CA LYS A 372 5.88 3.86 10.85
C LYS A 372 6.84 3.51 9.73
N GLY A 373 8.14 3.41 10.05
CA GLY A 373 9.17 3.16 9.03
C GLY A 373 9.16 4.25 7.95
N LEU A 374 9.32 3.86 6.71
CA LEU A 374 9.29 4.78 5.56
C LEU A 374 7.90 4.91 4.94
N ILE A 375 6.85 4.90 5.76
CA ILE A 375 5.52 5.37 5.40
C ILE A 375 5.06 6.40 6.43
N ALA A 376 4.71 7.58 5.95
CA ALA A 376 4.17 8.66 6.77
C ALA A 376 2.99 9.32 6.07
N SER A 377 2.18 10.01 6.84
CA SER A 377 1.20 10.96 6.33
C SER A 377 1.21 12.24 7.15
N MET A 378 0.92 13.34 6.49
CA MET A 378 0.55 14.61 7.09
C MET A 378 -0.96 14.73 6.92
N ILE A 379 -1.72 14.64 8.01
CA ILE A 379 -3.18 14.80 8.02
C ILE A 379 -3.50 16.21 8.49
N PHE A 380 -4.08 17.01 7.61
CA PHE A 380 -4.39 18.40 7.82
C PHE A 380 -5.77 18.59 8.48
N ASP A 381 -5.96 19.70 9.19
CA ASP A 381 -7.24 20.00 9.80
C ASP A 381 -8.30 20.27 8.71
N LYS A 382 -9.40 19.53 8.76
CA LYS A 382 -10.54 19.67 7.83
C LYS A 382 -11.23 21.03 7.92
N LYS A 383 -11.09 21.74 9.06
CA LYS A 383 -11.67 23.07 9.27
C LYS A 383 -10.98 24.15 8.45
N ILE A 384 -9.79 23.89 7.91
CA ILE A 384 -9.07 24.84 7.05
C ILE A 384 -9.87 25.05 5.76
N LYS A 385 -10.24 26.28 5.50
CA LYS A 385 -10.99 26.66 4.28
C LYS A 385 -10.25 26.20 3.02
N ASN A 386 -10.96 25.51 2.14
CA ASN A 386 -10.45 25.00 0.86
C ASN A 386 -9.24 24.06 1.01
N ILE A 387 -9.17 23.25 2.08
CA ILE A 387 -8.01 22.41 2.38
C ILE A 387 -7.59 21.54 1.19
N ASN A 388 -8.53 20.89 0.50
CA ASN A 388 -8.22 20.03 -0.63
C ASN A 388 -7.54 20.77 -1.80
N LEU A 389 -7.94 22.01 -2.06
CA LEU A 389 -7.29 22.87 -3.06
C LEU A 389 -5.88 23.27 -2.58
N LYS A 390 -5.74 23.70 -1.32
CA LYS A 390 -4.44 24.05 -0.73
C LYS A 390 -3.46 22.88 -0.79
N LEU A 391 -3.91 21.65 -0.53
CA LEU A 391 -3.04 20.46 -0.62
C LEU A 391 -2.61 20.14 -2.05
N LYS A 392 -3.49 20.32 -3.05
CA LYS A 392 -3.09 20.22 -4.45
C LYS A 392 -2.01 21.24 -4.80
N LEU A 393 -2.20 22.50 -4.40
CA LEU A 393 -1.22 23.57 -4.61
C LEU A 393 0.10 23.28 -3.89
N LEU A 394 0.07 22.71 -2.67
CA LEU A 394 1.27 22.33 -1.93
C LEU A 394 2.07 21.24 -2.67
N VAL A 395 1.39 20.21 -3.18
CA VAL A 395 2.04 19.13 -3.94
C VAL A 395 2.61 19.66 -5.26
N GLU A 396 1.92 20.58 -5.92
CA GLU A 396 2.42 21.26 -7.12
C GLU A 396 3.64 22.18 -6.83
N ASP A 397 3.62 22.91 -5.71
CA ASP A 397 4.76 23.74 -5.29
C ASP A 397 5.97 22.87 -4.95
N ALA A 398 5.77 21.76 -4.23
CA ALA A 398 6.82 20.79 -3.94
C ALA A 398 7.41 20.21 -5.24
N MET A 399 6.58 19.85 -6.23
CA MET A 399 7.03 19.39 -7.55
C MET A 399 7.88 20.46 -8.26
N LYS A 400 7.44 21.71 -8.27
CA LYS A 400 8.24 22.84 -8.85
C LYS A 400 9.60 23.00 -8.16
N ASN A 401 9.70 22.57 -6.90
CA ASN A 401 10.95 22.56 -6.12
C ASN A 401 11.67 21.19 -6.16
N GLY A 402 11.29 20.26 -7.06
CA GLY A 402 11.99 19.00 -7.30
C GLY A 402 11.65 17.88 -6.33
N LEU A 403 10.48 17.91 -5.68
CA LEU A 403 10.01 16.85 -4.79
C LEU A 403 8.63 16.34 -5.22
N LEU A 404 8.48 15.02 -5.39
CA LEU A 404 7.20 14.40 -5.69
C LEU A 404 6.53 13.90 -4.41
N LEU A 405 5.31 14.36 -4.15
CA LEU A 405 4.47 13.98 -3.01
C LEU A 405 3.15 13.38 -3.51
N CYS A 406 2.52 12.54 -2.69
CA CYS A 406 1.24 11.91 -3.02
C CYS A 406 0.08 12.63 -2.30
N TYR A 407 -0.75 13.38 -3.05
CA TYR A 407 -2.04 13.85 -2.58
C TYR A 407 -3.05 12.69 -2.61
N THR A 408 -3.75 12.47 -1.51
CA THR A 408 -4.63 11.29 -1.36
C THR A 408 -6.07 11.51 -1.84
N GLY A 409 -6.42 12.71 -2.32
CA GLY A 409 -7.79 13.10 -2.66
C GLY A 409 -8.62 13.53 -1.45
N ARG A 410 -8.00 13.59 -0.27
CA ARG A 410 -8.59 13.99 1.02
C ARG A 410 -7.68 15.01 1.71
N GLU A 411 -7.95 15.25 2.98
CA GLU A 411 -7.18 16.13 3.86
C GLU A 411 -5.78 15.61 4.23
N SER A 412 -5.14 14.84 3.35
CA SER A 412 -3.81 14.29 3.64
C SER A 412 -2.84 14.27 2.46
N ILE A 413 -1.56 14.37 2.80
CA ILE A 413 -0.44 14.08 1.92
C ILE A 413 0.27 12.85 2.47
N LYS A 414 0.46 11.85 1.62
CA LYS A 414 1.14 10.61 1.97
C LYS A 414 2.56 10.59 1.43
N ILE A 415 3.47 10.07 2.24
CA ILE A 415 4.90 10.06 2.02
C ILE A 415 5.39 8.62 2.16
N GLY A 416 6.04 8.12 1.12
CA GLY A 416 6.62 6.77 1.13
C GLY A 416 7.71 6.62 0.08
N PRO A 417 8.91 7.17 0.33
CA PRO A 417 10.03 7.07 -0.61
C PRO A 417 10.49 5.62 -0.78
N PRO A 418 11.23 5.27 -1.83
CA PRO A 418 11.96 4.01 -1.90
C PRO A 418 12.80 3.76 -0.64
N LEU A 419 12.85 2.50 -0.16
CA LEU A 419 13.60 2.14 1.06
C LEU A 419 15.11 2.39 0.90
N THR A 420 15.54 2.53 -0.33
CA THR A 420 16.92 2.85 -0.72
C THR A 420 17.26 4.34 -0.61
N ILE A 421 16.30 5.21 -0.25
CA ILE A 421 16.55 6.64 -0.08
C ILE A 421 17.65 6.91 0.93
N THR A 422 18.43 7.98 0.71
CA THR A 422 19.51 8.40 1.62
C THR A 422 18.99 9.37 2.70
N LYS A 423 19.74 9.48 3.80
CA LYS A 423 19.45 10.44 4.87
C LYS A 423 19.46 11.88 4.34
N ASP A 424 20.44 12.23 3.52
CA ASP A 424 20.57 13.58 2.95
C ASP A 424 19.34 13.92 2.09
N ALA A 425 18.87 12.95 1.26
CA ALA A 425 17.68 13.17 0.43
C ALA A 425 16.40 13.34 1.27
N ILE A 426 16.29 12.65 2.43
CA ILE A 426 15.18 12.87 3.35
C ILE A 426 15.24 14.28 3.94
N MET A 427 16.41 14.72 4.41
CA MET A 427 16.57 16.07 4.97
C MET A 427 16.25 17.14 3.93
N GLU A 428 16.79 17.00 2.74
CA GLU A 428 16.54 17.92 1.62
C GLU A 428 15.05 17.98 1.23
N ALA A 429 14.35 16.83 1.26
CA ALA A 429 12.91 16.78 1.00
C ALA A 429 12.08 17.46 2.10
N LEU A 430 12.49 17.34 3.37
CA LEU A 430 11.84 18.03 4.50
C LEU A 430 11.94 19.55 4.37
N GLU A 431 13.08 20.09 3.92
CA GLU A 431 13.25 21.53 3.63
C GLU A 431 12.28 21.99 2.52
N VAL A 432 12.10 21.17 1.47
CA VAL A 432 11.12 21.48 0.42
C VAL A 432 9.70 21.50 0.96
N ILE A 433 9.34 20.50 1.79
CA ILE A 433 8.01 20.46 2.42
C ILE A 433 7.78 21.71 3.27
N GLU A 434 8.75 22.10 4.10
CA GLU A 434 8.66 23.31 4.91
C GLU A 434 8.43 24.56 4.05
N LYS A 435 9.25 24.72 3.00
CA LYS A 435 9.12 25.84 2.06
C LYS A 435 7.73 25.86 1.41
N SER A 436 7.25 24.73 0.93
CA SER A 436 5.95 24.63 0.28
C SER A 436 4.79 24.92 1.24
N ILE A 437 4.90 24.50 2.52
CA ILE A 437 3.91 24.85 3.55
C ILE A 437 3.87 26.38 3.72
N LYS A 438 5.03 27.04 3.89
CA LYS A 438 5.10 28.51 4.01
C LYS A 438 4.46 29.21 2.83
N ASN A 439 4.77 28.76 1.60
CA ASN A 439 4.25 29.37 0.38
C ASN A 439 2.72 29.28 0.25
N ILE A 440 2.09 28.24 0.81
CA ILE A 440 0.66 27.94 0.59
C ILE A 440 -0.20 28.36 1.78
N PHE A 441 0.33 28.28 3.00
CA PHE A 441 -0.48 28.49 4.22
C PHE A 441 -0.18 29.80 4.95
N ASN A 442 0.96 30.46 4.69
CA ASN A 442 1.29 31.77 5.29
C ASN A 442 0.87 32.97 4.38
N LYS A 443 0.00 32.71 3.38
CA LYS A 443 -0.59 33.74 2.52
C LYS A 443 -1.98 34.15 3.01
#